data_1d5be75e75d3324d6434b7020d4e5338
#
_entry.id   1d5be75e75d3324d6434b7020d4e5338
#
_cell.length_a   1.000
_cell.length_b   1.000
_cell.length_c   1.000
_cell.angle_alpha   90.00
_cell.angle_beta   90.00
_cell.angle_gamma   90.00
#
_symmetry.space_group_name_H-M   'P 1'
#
loop_
_entity.id
_entity.type
_entity.pdbx_description
1 polymer ?
#
loop_
_entity_poly.entity_id
_entity_poly.type
_entity_poly.pdbx_seq_one_letter_code
_entity_poly.pdbx_strand_id
1 'polypeptide(L)'
;MKKEINWLKYLVIGFFAVGIIAMTLNSFLPGKDDIKDLELTDSGIALPSFSKEAMVGKQLFDMNCVACHGRNASGTEQGPPLIHRIYNPGHHSDRAFYLAVGNGAKQHHWPFGDMPPQPQVSSEQVSRIIRYVRELQEANGIAYQKHQM
;
A
#
# COMPACT_ATOMS: atom_id res chain seq x y z
N MET A 1 -39.53 49.70 -28.01
CA MET A 1 -39.80 48.44 -27.29
C MET A 1 -38.58 48.11 -26.47
N LYS A 2 -38.64 48.26 -25.13
CA LYS A 2 -37.55 47.82 -24.22
C LYS A 2 -37.67 46.30 -24.04
N LYS A 3 -36.64 45.57 -24.43
CA LYS A 3 -36.55 44.13 -24.25
C LYS A 3 -36.32 43.85 -22.75
N GLU A 4 -37.36 43.44 -22.04
CA GLU A 4 -37.21 43.02 -20.65
C GLU A 4 -36.23 41.85 -20.59
N ILE A 5 -35.09 42.10 -19.96
CA ILE A 5 -34.04 41.08 -19.77
C ILE A 5 -34.55 40.15 -18.68
N ASN A 6 -34.80 38.89 -19.05
CA ASN A 6 -35.34 37.88 -18.17
C ASN A 6 -34.21 37.37 -17.22
N TRP A 7 -33.80 38.22 -16.28
CA TRP A 7 -32.69 38.00 -15.33
C TRP A 7 -32.84 36.72 -14.53
N LEU A 8 -34.09 36.29 -14.32
CA LEU A 8 -34.39 35.02 -13.65
C LEU A 8 -33.81 33.81 -14.41
N LYS A 9 -33.82 33.81 -15.75
CA LYS A 9 -33.20 32.76 -16.56
C LYS A 9 -31.69 32.69 -16.35
N TYR A 10 -31.02 33.81 -16.23
CA TYR A 10 -29.56 33.84 -16.00
C TYR A 10 -29.20 33.39 -14.60
N LEU A 11 -30.04 33.67 -13.58
CA LEU A 11 -29.84 33.15 -12.23
C LEU A 11 -29.99 31.62 -12.18
N VAL A 12 -31.00 31.06 -12.86
CA VAL A 12 -31.21 29.61 -12.94
C VAL A 12 -30.04 28.94 -13.67
N ILE A 13 -29.62 29.46 -14.82
CA ILE A 13 -28.47 28.94 -15.57
C ILE A 13 -27.19 29.00 -14.73
N GLY A 14 -26.95 30.12 -14.04
CA GLY A 14 -25.81 30.29 -13.16
C GLY A 14 -25.79 29.29 -12.02
N PHE A 15 -26.92 29.02 -11.39
CA PHE A 15 -27.05 28.05 -10.33
C PHE A 15 -26.70 26.62 -10.80
N PHE A 16 -27.24 26.22 -11.96
CA PHE A 16 -26.92 24.90 -12.53
C PHE A 16 -25.45 24.81 -12.99
N ALA A 17 -24.90 25.87 -13.57
CA ALA A 17 -23.48 25.89 -13.98
C ALA A 17 -22.54 25.74 -12.77
N VAL A 18 -22.81 26.46 -11.68
CA VAL A 18 -22.03 26.32 -10.42
C VAL A 18 -22.18 24.91 -9.84
N GLY A 19 -23.39 24.34 -9.86
CA GLY A 19 -23.63 22.97 -9.40
C GLY A 19 -22.84 21.92 -10.20
N ILE A 20 -22.81 22.05 -11.54
CA ILE A 20 -22.04 21.15 -12.41
C ILE A 20 -20.54 21.31 -12.17
N ILE A 21 -20.05 22.53 -12.03
CA ILE A 21 -18.62 22.79 -11.75
C ILE A 21 -18.23 22.21 -10.38
N ALA A 22 -19.06 22.39 -9.36
CA ALA A 22 -18.81 21.82 -8.04
C ALA A 22 -18.80 20.27 -8.08
N MET A 23 -19.70 19.67 -8.86
CA MET A 23 -19.78 18.22 -9.00
C MET A 23 -18.59 17.64 -9.76
N THR A 24 -18.10 18.34 -10.82
CA THR A 24 -16.89 17.91 -11.55
C THR A 24 -15.62 18.12 -10.75
N LEU A 25 -15.48 19.22 -10.02
CA LEU A 25 -14.34 19.45 -9.13
C LEU A 25 -14.28 18.41 -8.01
N ASN A 26 -15.43 18.03 -7.43
CA ASN A 26 -15.48 17.00 -6.40
C ASN A 26 -15.10 15.61 -6.93
N SER A 27 -15.26 15.34 -8.23
CA SER A 27 -14.84 14.08 -8.85
C SER A 27 -13.33 14.03 -9.15
N PHE A 28 -12.65 15.18 -9.17
CA PHE A 28 -11.20 15.29 -9.38
C PHE A 28 -10.39 15.42 -8.08
N LEU A 29 -11.05 15.70 -6.97
CA LEU A 29 -10.38 15.69 -5.68
C LEU A 29 -10.29 14.24 -5.20
N PRO A 30 -9.09 13.75 -4.76
CA PRO A 30 -9.00 12.44 -4.13
C PRO A 30 -10.00 12.41 -2.97
N GLY A 31 -10.86 11.40 -2.98
CA GLY A 31 -11.98 11.32 -2.07
C GLY A 31 -11.49 11.36 -0.62
N LYS A 32 -12.20 12.10 0.20
CA LYS A 32 -12.03 12.11 1.66
C LYS A 32 -12.24 10.71 2.29
N ASP A 33 -12.66 9.76 1.47
CA ASP A 33 -12.95 8.37 1.84
C ASP A 33 -11.68 7.51 1.92
N ASP A 34 -10.57 7.92 1.26
CA ASP A 34 -9.30 7.18 1.29
C ASP A 34 -8.57 7.25 2.65
N ILE A 35 -8.97 8.17 3.54
CA ILE A 35 -8.37 8.33 4.88
C ILE A 35 -9.18 7.60 5.96
N LYS A 36 -10.40 7.15 5.64
CA LYS A 36 -11.36 6.66 6.65
C LYS A 36 -11.18 5.20 7.03
N ASP A 37 -10.38 4.44 6.27
CA ASP A 37 -10.19 3.01 6.44
C ASP A 37 -8.76 2.64 6.88
N LEU A 38 -8.04 3.57 7.52
CA LEU A 38 -6.71 3.30 8.07
C LEU A 38 -6.84 2.92 9.54
N GLU A 39 -6.75 1.64 9.84
CA GLU A 39 -6.69 1.11 11.19
C GLU A 39 -5.23 1.15 11.70
N LEU A 40 -4.99 1.76 12.85
CA LEU A 40 -3.69 1.73 13.50
C LEU A 40 -3.64 0.55 14.48
N THR A 41 -2.60 -0.26 14.35
CA THR A 41 -2.29 -1.28 15.36
C THR A 41 -1.72 -0.67 16.62
N ASP A 42 -1.69 -1.41 17.73
CA ASP A 42 -1.04 -0.99 19.00
C ASP A 42 0.44 -0.62 18.81
N SER A 43 1.09 -1.19 17.80
CA SER A 43 2.49 -0.87 17.42
C SER A 43 2.62 0.34 16.49
N GLY A 44 1.55 1.05 16.20
CA GLY A 44 1.53 2.23 15.33
C GLY A 44 1.62 1.93 13.83
N ILE A 45 1.42 0.67 13.42
CA ILE A 45 1.40 0.29 12.00
C ILE A 45 0.03 0.61 11.43
N ALA A 46 0.00 1.37 10.35
CA ALA A 46 -1.20 1.67 9.61
C ALA A 46 -1.62 0.49 8.73
N LEU A 47 -2.82 -0.02 8.94
CA LEU A 47 -3.42 -1.08 8.13
C LEU A 47 -4.40 -0.45 7.14
N PRO A 48 -4.17 -0.59 5.82
CA PRO A 48 -5.11 -0.09 4.81
C PRO A 48 -6.27 -1.06 4.61
N SER A 49 -7.31 -0.61 3.93
CA SER A 49 -8.28 -1.49 3.28
C SER A 49 -7.59 -2.24 2.14
N PHE A 50 -7.13 -3.46 2.43
CA PHE A 50 -6.39 -4.28 1.47
C PHE A 50 -7.22 -4.66 0.26
N SER A 51 -6.59 -4.71 -0.92
CA SER A 51 -7.18 -5.34 -2.10
C SER A 51 -7.46 -6.84 -1.84
N LYS A 52 -8.32 -7.44 -2.66
CA LYS A 52 -8.62 -8.88 -2.53
C LYS A 52 -7.36 -9.73 -2.66
N GLU A 53 -6.47 -9.38 -3.57
CA GLU A 53 -5.18 -10.02 -3.79
C GLU A 53 -4.27 -9.88 -2.57
N ALA A 54 -4.20 -8.70 -1.98
CA ALA A 54 -3.41 -8.43 -0.78
C ALA A 54 -3.98 -9.17 0.44
N MET A 55 -5.30 -9.32 0.57
CA MET A 55 -5.90 -10.12 1.64
C MET A 55 -5.50 -11.60 1.55
N VAL A 56 -5.48 -12.17 0.35
CA VAL A 56 -4.95 -13.53 0.12
C VAL A 56 -3.45 -13.57 0.44
N GLY A 57 -2.70 -12.54 0.01
CA GLY A 57 -1.28 -12.39 0.32
C GLY A 57 -1.01 -12.32 1.81
N LYS A 58 -1.86 -11.63 2.58
CA LYS A 58 -1.77 -11.58 4.04
C LYS A 58 -1.94 -12.96 4.67
N GLN A 59 -2.93 -13.73 4.24
CA GLN A 59 -3.12 -15.10 4.75
C GLN A 59 -1.90 -15.98 4.47
N LEU A 60 -1.33 -15.88 3.25
CA LEU A 60 -0.12 -16.63 2.87
C LEU A 60 1.09 -16.19 3.69
N PHE A 61 1.22 -14.88 3.96
CA PHE A 61 2.25 -14.31 4.82
C PHE A 61 2.11 -14.82 6.26
N ASP A 62 0.91 -14.80 6.80
CA ASP A 62 0.62 -15.26 8.17
C ASP A 62 0.92 -16.76 8.33
N MET A 63 0.77 -17.56 7.27
CA MET A 63 1.09 -19.00 7.30
C MET A 63 2.58 -19.30 7.18
N ASN A 64 3.35 -18.51 6.42
CA ASN A 64 4.71 -18.87 6.02
C ASN A 64 5.82 -17.95 6.52
N CYS A 65 5.49 -16.68 6.84
CA CYS A 65 6.49 -15.63 7.05
C CYS A 65 6.42 -15.00 8.44
N VAL A 66 5.23 -15.02 9.07
CA VAL A 66 4.95 -14.32 10.32
C VAL A 66 5.86 -14.74 11.48
N ALA A 67 6.30 -16.00 11.52
CA ALA A 67 7.14 -16.51 12.59
C ALA A 67 8.46 -15.71 12.72
N CYS A 68 9.03 -15.31 11.59
CA CYS A 68 10.26 -14.51 11.56
C CYS A 68 9.98 -13.01 11.35
N HIS A 69 9.08 -12.66 10.42
CA HIS A 69 8.87 -11.26 10.04
C HIS A 69 7.80 -10.52 10.87
N GLY A 70 7.20 -11.21 11.82
CA GLY A 70 6.23 -10.65 12.75
C GLY A 70 4.84 -10.37 12.13
N ARG A 71 3.86 -10.19 12.99
CA ARG A 71 2.50 -9.82 12.59
C ARG A 71 2.54 -8.46 11.88
N ASN A 72 1.83 -8.34 10.78
CA ASN A 72 1.85 -7.15 9.92
C ASN A 72 3.27 -6.76 9.47
N ALA A 73 4.13 -7.75 9.27
CA ALA A 73 5.50 -7.54 8.82
C ALA A 73 6.33 -6.58 9.71
N SER A 74 6.00 -6.53 11.01
CA SER A 74 6.65 -5.66 12.01
C SER A 74 8.05 -6.10 12.42
N GLY A 75 8.48 -7.30 12.01
CA GLY A 75 9.70 -7.96 12.48
C GLY A 75 9.54 -8.67 13.82
N THR A 76 10.54 -9.47 14.16
CA THR A 76 10.72 -10.15 15.45
C THR A 76 12.22 -10.16 15.80
N GLU A 77 12.60 -10.85 16.84
CA GLU A 77 14.03 -11.12 17.13
C GLU A 77 14.68 -12.11 16.14
N GLN A 78 13.88 -12.77 15.29
CA GLN A 78 14.33 -13.80 14.33
C GLN A 78 14.37 -13.30 12.89
N GLY A 79 13.76 -12.14 12.59
CA GLY A 79 13.71 -11.62 11.24
C GLY A 79 13.28 -10.16 11.17
N PRO A 80 13.71 -9.46 10.11
CA PRO A 80 13.53 -8.02 10.02
C PRO A 80 12.09 -7.58 9.75
N PRO A 81 11.74 -6.33 10.16
CA PRO A 81 10.50 -5.71 9.74
C PRO A 81 10.53 -5.42 8.24
N LEU A 82 9.52 -5.86 7.49
CA LEU A 82 9.42 -5.53 6.06
C LEU A 82 8.75 -4.17 5.81
N ILE A 83 8.14 -3.58 6.84
CA ILE A 83 7.65 -2.20 6.86
C ILE A 83 8.72 -1.24 7.40
N HIS A 84 9.87 -1.30 6.81
CA HIS A 84 10.97 -0.39 7.09
C HIS A 84 11.47 0.21 5.78
N ARG A 85 11.86 1.49 5.78
CA ARG A 85 12.25 2.25 4.57
C ARG A 85 13.33 1.57 3.74
N ILE A 86 14.17 0.72 4.34
CA ILE A 86 15.20 -0.03 3.61
C ILE A 86 14.60 -1.05 2.65
N TYR A 87 13.38 -1.55 2.93
CA TYR A 87 12.66 -2.48 2.07
C TYR A 87 11.79 -1.80 1.02
N ASN A 88 12.00 -0.50 0.76
CA ASN A 88 11.30 0.21 -0.31
C ASN A 88 11.57 -0.43 -1.69
N PRO A 89 10.64 -0.30 -2.66
CA PRO A 89 10.75 -0.96 -3.96
C PRO A 89 11.98 -0.60 -4.79
N GLY A 90 12.62 0.54 -4.53
CA GLY A 90 13.82 0.97 -5.24
C GLY A 90 15.11 0.32 -4.71
N HIS A 91 15.11 -0.16 -3.46
CA HIS A 91 16.25 -0.87 -2.86
C HIS A 91 16.01 -2.39 -2.83
N HIS A 92 14.81 -2.82 -2.40
CA HIS A 92 14.37 -4.21 -2.42
C HIS A 92 13.19 -4.36 -3.39
N SER A 93 13.49 -4.53 -4.68
CA SER A 93 12.49 -4.72 -5.71
C SER A 93 11.67 -6.00 -5.50
N ASP A 94 10.54 -6.13 -6.19
CA ASP A 94 9.72 -7.35 -6.11
C ASP A 94 10.52 -8.61 -6.45
N ARG A 95 11.49 -8.51 -7.37
CA ARG A 95 12.41 -9.62 -7.68
C ARG A 95 13.19 -10.08 -6.45
N ALA A 96 13.56 -9.18 -5.54
CA ALA A 96 14.30 -9.54 -4.33
C ALA A 96 13.49 -10.49 -3.43
N PHE A 97 12.15 -10.32 -3.38
CA PHE A 97 11.28 -11.25 -2.64
C PHE A 97 11.28 -12.64 -3.25
N TYR A 98 11.18 -12.75 -4.59
CA TYR A 98 11.25 -14.06 -5.25
C TYR A 98 12.58 -14.76 -4.99
N LEU A 99 13.69 -14.01 -5.06
CA LEU A 99 15.02 -14.57 -4.78
C LEU A 99 15.17 -14.99 -3.32
N ALA A 100 14.70 -14.17 -2.38
CA ALA A 100 14.78 -14.50 -0.96
C ALA A 100 13.93 -15.72 -0.61
N VAL A 101 12.72 -15.84 -1.15
CA VAL A 101 11.87 -17.01 -0.91
C VAL A 101 12.43 -18.25 -1.58
N GLY A 102 12.92 -18.17 -2.82
CA GLY A 102 13.41 -19.33 -3.56
C GLY A 102 14.79 -19.82 -3.12
N ASN A 103 15.71 -18.91 -2.84
CA ASN A 103 17.14 -19.22 -2.60
C ASN A 103 17.59 -18.94 -1.17
N GLY A 104 16.74 -18.31 -0.35
CA GLY A 104 17.16 -17.69 0.89
C GLY A 104 17.86 -16.35 0.65
N ALA A 105 18.21 -15.66 1.72
CA ALA A 105 18.94 -14.41 1.67
C ALA A 105 20.05 -14.39 2.73
N LYS A 106 21.24 -13.98 2.32
CA LYS A 106 22.33 -13.69 3.26
C LYS A 106 22.00 -12.46 4.08
N GLN A 107 22.29 -12.51 5.38
CA GLN A 107 22.12 -11.32 6.22
C GLN A 107 23.01 -10.17 5.70
N HIS A 108 22.46 -8.97 5.62
CA HIS A 108 23.21 -7.81 5.14
C HIS A 108 22.80 -6.47 5.75
N HIS A 109 21.57 -6.35 6.26
CA HIS A 109 21.09 -5.12 6.93
C HIS A 109 20.96 -5.30 8.45
N TRP A 110 20.66 -6.52 8.89
CA TRP A 110 20.29 -6.82 10.26
C TRP A 110 21.01 -8.09 10.73
N PRO A 111 21.39 -8.18 12.02
CA PRO A 111 22.12 -9.33 12.55
C PRO A 111 21.20 -10.51 12.94
N PHE A 112 20.16 -10.78 12.16
CA PHE A 112 19.22 -11.88 12.45
C PHE A 112 19.70 -13.25 11.94
N GLY A 113 20.80 -13.30 11.21
CA GLY A 113 21.23 -14.49 10.47
C GLY A 113 20.64 -14.54 9.06
N ASP A 114 20.97 -15.61 8.36
CA ASP A 114 20.50 -15.84 6.99
C ASP A 114 19.04 -16.26 6.98
N MET A 115 18.26 -15.74 6.03
CA MET A 115 16.91 -16.24 5.76
C MET A 115 17.02 -17.57 5.01
N PRO A 116 16.43 -18.67 5.50
CA PRO A 116 16.41 -19.94 4.76
C PRO A 116 15.43 -19.86 3.57
N PRO A 117 15.65 -20.65 2.49
CA PRO A 117 14.69 -20.81 1.41
C PRO A 117 13.34 -21.34 1.92
N GLN A 118 12.26 -20.96 1.21
CA GLN A 118 10.89 -21.37 1.54
C GLN A 118 10.28 -22.16 0.38
N PRO A 119 10.74 -23.40 0.11
CA PRO A 119 10.37 -24.16 -1.09
C PRO A 119 8.88 -24.53 -1.14
N GLN A 120 8.18 -24.46 -0.02
CA GLN A 120 6.74 -24.71 0.06
C GLN A 120 5.90 -23.54 -0.51
N VAL A 121 6.50 -22.36 -0.76
CA VAL A 121 5.80 -21.19 -1.25
C VAL A 121 6.01 -21.05 -2.75
N SER A 122 4.96 -21.21 -3.55
CA SER A 122 5.05 -21.09 -5.00
C SER A 122 5.25 -19.64 -5.45
N SER A 123 5.76 -19.42 -6.67
CA SER A 123 5.93 -18.09 -7.24
C SER A 123 4.62 -17.29 -7.31
N GLU A 124 3.49 -17.94 -7.55
CA GLU A 124 2.19 -17.28 -7.52
C GLU A 124 1.83 -16.80 -6.12
N GLN A 125 2.10 -17.61 -5.11
CA GLN A 125 1.89 -17.23 -3.71
C GLN A 125 2.82 -16.08 -3.31
N VAL A 126 4.08 -16.09 -3.76
CA VAL A 126 5.03 -14.98 -3.54
C VAL A 126 4.48 -13.68 -4.14
N SER A 127 3.92 -13.71 -5.36
CA SER A 127 3.29 -12.53 -5.98
C SER A 127 2.22 -11.89 -5.08
N ARG A 128 1.35 -12.71 -4.49
CA ARG A 128 0.29 -12.25 -3.59
C ARG A 128 0.84 -11.71 -2.26
N ILE A 129 1.87 -12.38 -1.71
CA ILE A 129 2.58 -11.91 -0.51
C ILE A 129 3.22 -10.54 -0.78
N ILE A 130 3.88 -10.36 -1.94
CA ILE A 130 4.44 -9.07 -2.35
C ILE A 130 3.34 -8.01 -2.40
N ARG A 131 2.19 -8.31 -2.99
CA ARG A 131 1.07 -7.38 -3.06
C ARG A 131 0.65 -6.91 -1.67
N TYR A 132 0.50 -7.82 -0.72
CA TYR A 132 0.20 -7.50 0.67
C TYR A 132 1.26 -6.58 1.30
N VAL A 133 2.55 -6.97 1.19
CA VAL A 133 3.65 -6.20 1.78
C VAL A 133 3.72 -4.80 1.16
N ARG A 134 3.50 -4.65 -0.16
CA ARG A 134 3.56 -3.36 -0.85
C ARG A 134 2.42 -2.43 -0.45
N GLU A 135 1.19 -2.92 -0.38
CA GLU A 135 0.06 -2.12 0.11
C GLU A 135 0.26 -1.70 1.57
N LEU A 136 0.81 -2.60 2.40
CA LEU A 136 1.15 -2.28 3.78
C LEU A 136 2.28 -1.25 3.87
N GLN A 137 3.33 -1.36 3.05
CA GLN A 137 4.41 -0.37 2.95
C GLN A 137 3.89 0.99 2.54
N GLU A 138 3.04 1.07 1.51
CA GLU A 138 2.46 2.30 1.00
C GLU A 138 1.63 3.01 2.08
N ALA A 139 0.78 2.27 2.80
CA ALA A 139 0.01 2.78 3.92
C ALA A 139 0.87 3.34 5.06
N ASN A 140 2.10 2.88 5.18
CA ASN A 140 3.08 3.33 6.16
C ASN A 140 4.13 4.31 5.58
N GLY A 141 3.84 4.93 4.44
CA GLY A 141 4.67 5.96 3.83
C GLY A 141 5.97 5.44 3.19
N ILE A 142 6.06 4.13 2.93
CA ILE A 142 7.23 3.50 2.29
C ILE A 142 6.93 3.34 0.80
N ALA A 143 7.26 4.36 0.01
CA ALA A 143 7.15 4.37 -1.43
C ALA A 143 8.50 4.11 -2.12
N TYR A 144 8.47 3.98 -3.45
CA TYR A 144 9.69 3.85 -4.25
C TYR A 144 10.66 5.01 -3.98
N GLN A 145 11.88 4.66 -3.62
CA GLN A 145 12.99 5.60 -3.53
C GLN A 145 14.15 5.04 -4.36
N LYS A 146 14.71 5.87 -5.26
CA LYS A 146 15.85 5.46 -6.05
C LYS A 146 17.00 5.07 -5.13
N HIS A 147 17.57 3.90 -5.34
CA HIS A 147 18.76 3.47 -4.62
C HIS A 147 19.90 4.44 -4.92
N GLN A 148 20.45 5.08 -3.89
CA GLN A 148 21.64 5.89 -3.99
C GLN A 148 22.81 4.98 -3.53
N MET A 149 23.71 4.69 -4.46
CA MET A 149 25.00 4.03 -4.17
C MET A 149 25.98 5.05 -3.62
#